data_5489ec6f9461bb7bbb466ee2413d4e73
#
_entry.id   5489ec6f9461bb7bbb466ee2413d4e73
#
_cell.length_a   1.000
_cell.length_b   1.000
_cell.length_c   1.000
_cell.angle_alpha   90.00
_cell.angle_beta   90.00
_cell.angle_gamma   90.00
#
_symmetry.space_group_name_H-M   'P 1'
#
loop_
_entity.id
_entity.type
_entity.pdbx_description
1 polymer ?
#
loop_
_entity_poly.entity_id
_entity_poly.type
_entity_poly.pdbx_seq_one_letter_code
_entity_poly.pdbx_strand_id
1 'polypeptide(L)'
;MALKIIILVLFFGVLIGVGIACRKHATDVNGFVLGGRNVGPWLTAFAYGTSYFSAVVFVGYAGQFGWKYGIASTWAGIGNAIIGSLLAWVVLGRRTRIMTQHLNSATMPQFFGERFGSKSLKIAASAIIFIFLIPYTASLYNGLSRLFGMAFNIDYSVCIVIMAILTGIYVIAGGYMATAINDFIQGIIMLFGIVAVIAAVLMSKGGFTAALDGLAKVTDETVSTTPGVFASFFGADPLNLMFVVILTSLGTWGLPQMVQKFYAIKDESSIKKGTIISTIFALVVAGGSYFLGGFGRLYSDKIDVKANGFDSIIPTMLSELSAPLIALVVILVLSASMSTLSSLVIASSSTLTIDFLKDNIVKKMDEKKQLLSIRIFVVIFIAISAILALVQYKSSVTFIAQLMGISWGALAGAFLAPFLYALYWKKTTKAACWVSFVFGTGLMVVDLIGNLTGHHILPTIMQSPINCGAIAMLGGFVIVPIVSLVTPKPDSKFVEETFACYKEKHEVEQDIALGD
;
A
#
# COMPACT_ATOMS: atom_id res chain seq x y z
N MET A 1 14.99 -22.73 16.98
CA MET A 1 14.97 -22.94 15.52
C MET A 1 13.74 -23.76 15.07
N ALA A 2 13.53 -24.98 15.59
CA ALA A 2 12.42 -25.85 15.17
C ALA A 2 11.02 -25.17 15.23
N LEU A 3 10.68 -24.51 16.33
CA LEU A 3 9.39 -23.81 16.46
C LEU A 3 9.15 -22.78 15.35
N LYS A 4 10.16 -21.97 15.01
CA LYS A 4 10.05 -20.96 13.96
C LYS A 4 9.80 -21.60 12.59
N ILE A 5 10.46 -22.73 12.28
CA ILE A 5 10.29 -23.46 11.02
C ILE A 5 8.89 -24.10 10.95
N ILE A 6 8.43 -24.74 12.02
CA ILE A 6 7.09 -25.36 12.09
C ILE A 6 6.01 -24.29 11.82
N ILE A 7 6.13 -23.13 12.46
CA ILE A 7 5.17 -22.03 12.30
C ILE A 7 5.18 -21.51 10.86
N LEU A 8 6.36 -21.39 10.22
CA LEU A 8 6.46 -20.99 8.82
C LEU A 8 5.81 -21.99 7.86
N VAL A 9 6.07 -23.28 8.06
CA VAL A 9 5.47 -24.35 7.23
C VAL A 9 3.95 -24.36 7.38
N LEU A 10 3.44 -24.21 8.59
CA LEU A 10 2.00 -24.09 8.83
C LEU A 10 1.41 -22.83 8.18
N PHE A 11 2.06 -21.68 8.34
CA PHE A 11 1.61 -20.42 7.75
C PHE A 11 1.50 -20.52 6.22
N PHE A 12 2.57 -20.92 5.55
CA PHE A 12 2.53 -21.07 4.08
C PHE A 12 1.63 -22.20 3.62
N GLY A 13 1.54 -23.29 4.40
CA GLY A 13 0.60 -24.38 4.13
C GLY A 13 -0.86 -23.90 4.12
N VAL A 14 -1.24 -23.03 5.05
CA VAL A 14 -2.57 -22.40 5.08
C VAL A 14 -2.78 -21.50 3.85
N LEU A 15 -1.83 -20.60 3.55
CA LEU A 15 -1.97 -19.68 2.42
C LEU A 15 -2.11 -20.42 1.08
N ILE A 16 -1.28 -21.44 0.85
CA ILE A 16 -1.33 -22.26 -0.38
C ILE A 16 -2.62 -23.09 -0.39
N GLY A 17 -3.01 -23.67 0.75
CA GLY A 17 -4.26 -24.43 0.87
C GLY A 17 -5.49 -23.60 0.51
N VAL A 18 -5.57 -22.35 1.01
CA VAL A 18 -6.59 -21.37 0.64
C VAL A 18 -6.52 -21.06 -0.86
N GLY A 19 -5.33 -20.85 -1.43
CA GLY A 19 -5.14 -20.62 -2.86
C GLY A 19 -5.72 -21.74 -3.71
N ILE A 20 -5.43 -23.00 -3.36
CA ILE A 20 -5.95 -24.18 -4.05
C ILE A 20 -7.47 -24.29 -3.89
N ALA A 21 -8.00 -24.11 -2.69
CA ALA A 21 -9.44 -24.17 -2.41
C ALA A 21 -10.24 -23.11 -3.19
N CYS A 22 -9.66 -21.91 -3.37
CA CYS A 22 -10.28 -20.80 -4.08
C CYS A 22 -10.14 -20.89 -5.62
N ARG A 23 -9.44 -21.88 -6.15
CA ARG A 23 -9.21 -22.04 -7.59
C ARG A 23 -10.51 -22.03 -8.41
N LYS A 24 -11.60 -22.52 -7.86
CA LYS A 24 -12.93 -22.52 -8.48
C LYS A 24 -13.50 -21.12 -8.73
N HIS A 25 -13.05 -20.11 -7.99
CA HIS A 25 -13.48 -18.70 -8.13
C HIS A 25 -12.57 -17.89 -9.06
N ALA A 26 -11.51 -18.50 -9.59
CA ALA A 26 -10.52 -17.85 -10.46
C ALA A 26 -10.53 -18.45 -11.88
N THR A 27 -11.72 -18.78 -12.39
CA THR A 27 -11.92 -19.44 -13.68
C THR A 27 -12.11 -18.46 -14.84
N ASP A 28 -12.51 -17.22 -14.53
CA ASP A 28 -12.69 -16.12 -15.47
C ASP A 28 -11.94 -14.87 -15.00
N VAL A 29 -11.89 -13.84 -15.85
CA VAL A 29 -11.12 -12.62 -15.56
C VAL A 29 -11.73 -11.83 -14.39
N ASN A 30 -13.06 -11.72 -14.32
CA ASN A 30 -13.74 -10.98 -13.25
C ASN A 30 -13.58 -11.68 -11.90
N GLY A 31 -13.73 -13.00 -11.86
CA GLY A 31 -13.46 -13.82 -10.67
C GLY A 31 -12.01 -13.71 -10.21
N PHE A 32 -11.05 -13.77 -11.13
CA PHE A 32 -9.63 -13.67 -10.82
C PHE A 32 -9.23 -12.27 -10.30
N VAL A 33 -9.77 -11.19 -10.88
CA VAL A 33 -9.36 -9.80 -10.59
C VAL A 33 -10.18 -9.15 -9.47
N LEU A 34 -11.47 -9.47 -9.35
CA LEU A 34 -12.42 -8.82 -8.45
C LEU A 34 -13.22 -9.79 -7.55
N GLY A 35 -12.96 -11.10 -7.61
CA GLY A 35 -13.75 -12.09 -6.87
C GLY A 35 -15.24 -12.06 -7.25
N GLY A 36 -15.56 -11.76 -8.53
CA GLY A 36 -16.94 -11.68 -9.02
C GLY A 36 -17.73 -10.47 -8.50
N ARG A 37 -17.09 -9.47 -7.89
CA ARG A 37 -17.73 -8.30 -7.22
C ARG A 37 -18.71 -8.69 -6.10
N ASN A 38 -18.47 -9.81 -5.45
CA ASN A 38 -19.35 -10.38 -4.43
C ASN A 38 -18.57 -10.69 -3.14
N VAL A 39 -17.73 -9.74 -2.71
CA VAL A 39 -16.89 -9.89 -1.52
C VAL A 39 -17.55 -9.21 -0.33
N GLY A 40 -17.78 -9.96 0.75
CA GLY A 40 -18.44 -9.48 1.95
C GLY A 40 -17.62 -8.44 2.73
N PRO A 41 -18.26 -7.77 3.72
CA PRO A 41 -17.69 -6.61 4.41
C PRO A 41 -16.42 -6.94 5.19
N TRP A 42 -16.35 -8.10 5.84
CA TRP A 42 -15.19 -8.52 6.61
C TRP A 42 -13.97 -8.76 5.73
N LEU A 43 -14.12 -9.55 4.67
CA LEU A 43 -13.04 -9.83 3.73
C LEU A 43 -12.54 -8.54 3.05
N THR A 44 -13.48 -7.67 2.61
CA THR A 44 -13.09 -6.42 1.95
C THR A 44 -12.41 -5.45 2.90
N ALA A 45 -12.88 -5.33 4.15
CA ALA A 45 -12.28 -4.43 5.14
C ALA A 45 -10.87 -4.87 5.54
N PHE A 46 -10.68 -6.16 5.78
CA PHE A 46 -9.35 -6.71 6.06
C PHE A 46 -8.44 -6.62 4.84
N ALA A 47 -8.92 -6.97 3.64
CA ALA A 47 -8.15 -6.82 2.42
C ALA A 47 -7.74 -5.35 2.16
N TYR A 48 -8.60 -4.38 2.47
CA TYR A 48 -8.25 -2.96 2.42
C TYR A 48 -7.17 -2.62 3.44
N GLY A 49 -7.38 -2.95 4.72
CA GLY A 49 -6.46 -2.63 5.80
C GLY A 49 -5.08 -3.25 5.62
N THR A 50 -5.02 -4.54 5.28
CA THR A 50 -3.76 -5.27 5.11
C THR A 50 -3.00 -4.89 3.84
N SER A 51 -3.68 -4.36 2.81
CA SER A 51 -3.06 -4.04 1.53
C SER A 51 -2.11 -2.85 1.56
N TYR A 52 -2.20 -1.96 2.55
CA TYR A 52 -1.26 -0.85 2.69
C TYR A 52 -0.37 -0.96 3.94
N PHE A 53 -0.73 -1.84 4.88
CA PHE A 53 0.12 -2.15 6.03
C PHE A 53 1.05 -3.31 5.71
N SER A 54 2.35 -3.07 5.71
CA SER A 54 3.34 -4.03 5.23
C SER A 54 4.64 -3.97 6.03
N ALA A 55 5.61 -4.80 5.68
CA ALA A 55 6.98 -4.69 6.19
C ALA A 55 7.58 -3.30 5.96
N VAL A 56 7.19 -2.60 4.89
CA VAL A 56 7.66 -1.23 4.62
C VAL A 56 7.21 -0.28 5.71
N VAL A 57 5.94 -0.37 6.14
CA VAL A 57 5.43 0.45 7.24
C VAL A 57 6.02 0.02 8.57
N PHE A 58 6.04 -1.29 8.85
CA PHE A 58 6.48 -1.81 10.14
C PHE A 58 8.01 -1.69 10.34
N VAL A 59 8.82 -2.02 9.33
CA VAL A 59 10.29 -1.99 9.44
C VAL A 59 10.83 -0.62 9.01
N GLY A 60 10.46 -0.16 7.81
CA GLY A 60 11.00 1.06 7.21
C GLY A 60 10.44 2.31 7.88
N TYR A 61 9.14 2.56 7.73
CA TYR A 61 8.52 3.82 8.17
C TYR A 61 8.45 3.95 9.69
N ALA A 62 8.02 2.93 10.40
CA ALA A 62 7.97 2.97 11.86
C ALA A 62 9.36 3.19 12.47
N GLY A 63 10.39 2.50 11.94
CA GLY A 63 11.77 2.70 12.37
C GLY A 63 12.27 4.12 12.08
N GLN A 64 12.22 4.54 10.81
CA GLN A 64 12.75 5.83 10.39
C GLN A 64 12.02 7.01 11.04
N PHE A 65 10.68 6.99 11.06
CA PHE A 65 9.92 8.13 11.60
C PHE A 65 9.89 8.13 13.12
N GLY A 66 9.88 6.95 13.75
CA GLY A 66 10.08 6.85 15.19
C GLY A 66 11.42 7.40 15.63
N TRP A 67 12.49 7.10 14.89
CA TRP A 67 13.82 7.67 15.16
C TRP A 67 13.89 9.19 14.99
N LYS A 68 13.21 9.73 13.95
CA LYS A 68 13.20 11.17 13.68
C LYS A 68 12.29 11.96 14.61
N TYR A 69 11.09 11.45 14.90
CA TYR A 69 10.03 12.21 15.56
C TYR A 69 9.65 11.68 16.93
N GLY A 70 10.24 10.57 17.37
CA GLY A 70 9.84 9.92 18.61
C GLY A 70 8.38 9.45 18.57
N ILE A 71 7.69 9.59 19.71
CA ILE A 71 6.27 9.15 19.84
C ILE A 71 5.31 9.94 18.93
N ALA A 72 5.70 11.15 18.51
CA ALA A 72 4.91 11.96 17.56
C ALA A 72 4.71 11.24 16.20
N SER A 73 5.57 10.28 15.84
CA SER A 73 5.37 9.43 14.65
C SER A 73 4.01 8.72 14.63
N THR A 74 3.37 8.52 15.77
CA THR A 74 2.02 7.95 15.92
C THR A 74 0.97 8.75 15.14
N TRP A 75 1.18 10.04 14.86
CA TRP A 75 0.30 10.83 14.00
C TRP A 75 0.15 10.27 12.60
N ALA A 76 1.19 9.62 12.05
CA ALA A 76 1.06 8.93 10.77
C ALA A 76 0.05 7.78 10.86
N GLY A 77 0.04 7.02 11.95
CA GLY A 77 -0.93 5.96 12.18
C GLY A 77 -2.36 6.47 12.42
N ILE A 78 -2.51 7.56 13.18
CA ILE A 78 -3.82 8.23 13.38
C ILE A 78 -4.33 8.76 12.05
N GLY A 79 -3.50 9.40 11.25
CA GLY A 79 -3.82 9.85 9.90
C GLY A 79 -4.27 8.70 9.00
N ASN A 80 -3.56 7.56 9.06
CA ASN A 80 -3.92 6.35 8.32
C ASN A 80 -5.31 5.81 8.71
N ALA A 81 -5.66 5.84 10.00
CA ALA A 81 -6.98 5.42 10.45
C ALA A 81 -8.09 6.39 10.02
N ILE A 82 -7.89 7.70 10.22
CA ILE A 82 -8.92 8.72 9.96
C ILE A 82 -8.98 9.07 8.47
N ILE A 83 -7.88 9.49 7.88
CA ILE A 83 -7.84 9.94 6.48
C ILE A 83 -7.74 8.74 5.55
N GLY A 84 -6.77 7.85 5.81
CA GLY A 84 -6.46 6.73 4.93
C GLY A 84 -7.52 5.63 4.91
N SER A 85 -8.29 5.46 6.00
CA SER A 85 -9.36 4.47 6.09
C SER A 85 -10.73 5.12 6.22
N LEU A 86 -11.10 5.71 7.35
CA LEU A 86 -12.45 6.22 7.58
C LEU A 86 -12.94 7.12 6.44
N LEU A 87 -12.22 8.20 6.15
CA LEU A 87 -12.61 9.13 5.09
C LEU A 87 -12.53 8.51 3.69
N ALA A 88 -11.55 7.65 3.42
CA ALA A 88 -11.47 6.94 2.14
C ALA A 88 -12.72 6.11 1.86
N TRP A 89 -13.18 5.33 2.84
CA TRP A 89 -14.40 4.53 2.72
C TRP A 89 -15.66 5.39 2.56
N VAL A 90 -15.79 6.46 3.34
CA VAL A 90 -16.93 7.37 3.30
C VAL A 90 -16.99 8.11 1.95
N VAL A 91 -15.85 8.62 1.50
CA VAL A 91 -15.78 9.45 0.29
C VAL A 91 -15.75 8.57 -0.97
N LEU A 92 -14.88 7.57 -1.03
CA LEU A 92 -14.69 6.80 -2.26
C LEU A 92 -15.61 5.57 -2.35
N GLY A 93 -15.85 4.85 -1.24
CA GLY A 93 -16.43 3.52 -1.25
C GLY A 93 -17.67 3.39 -2.11
N ARG A 94 -18.75 4.10 -1.77
CA ARG A 94 -20.04 4.02 -2.49
C ARG A 94 -19.93 4.48 -3.94
N ARG A 95 -19.32 5.64 -4.18
CA ARG A 95 -19.25 6.20 -5.53
C ARG A 95 -18.39 5.38 -6.47
N THR A 96 -17.26 4.88 -5.97
CA THR A 96 -16.40 3.99 -6.73
C THR A 96 -17.14 2.70 -7.10
N ARG A 97 -17.79 2.06 -6.12
CA ARG A 97 -18.52 0.80 -6.34
C ARG A 97 -19.58 0.93 -7.43
N ILE A 98 -20.41 1.97 -7.35
CA ILE A 98 -21.52 2.19 -8.27
C ILE A 98 -21.01 2.53 -9.68
N MET A 99 -20.12 3.54 -9.80
CA MET A 99 -19.68 4.00 -11.12
C MET A 99 -18.84 2.94 -11.83
N THR A 100 -17.97 2.19 -11.13
CA THR A 100 -17.17 1.14 -11.74
C THR A 100 -18.00 -0.06 -12.20
N GLN A 101 -19.12 -0.33 -11.53
CA GLN A 101 -20.06 -1.34 -11.99
C GLN A 101 -20.82 -0.87 -13.23
N HIS A 102 -21.32 0.37 -13.22
CA HIS A 102 -22.02 0.97 -14.37
C HIS A 102 -21.12 1.02 -15.62
N LEU A 103 -19.85 1.42 -15.46
CA LEU A 103 -18.87 1.46 -16.52
C LEU A 103 -18.25 0.08 -16.85
N ASN A 104 -18.65 -0.99 -16.17
CA ASN A 104 -18.05 -2.32 -16.26
C ASN A 104 -16.52 -2.33 -16.17
N SER A 105 -15.96 -1.48 -15.30
CA SER A 105 -14.53 -1.31 -15.15
C SER A 105 -13.97 -2.23 -14.07
N ALA A 106 -13.00 -3.08 -14.40
CA ALA A 106 -12.33 -3.98 -13.46
C ALA A 106 -11.04 -3.40 -12.89
N THR A 107 -10.48 -2.39 -13.53
CA THR A 107 -9.19 -1.76 -13.17
C THR A 107 -9.33 -0.25 -13.13
N MET A 108 -8.39 0.43 -12.45
CA MET A 108 -8.35 1.89 -12.43
C MET A 108 -8.07 2.51 -13.82
N PRO A 109 -7.15 1.99 -14.66
CA PRO A 109 -6.99 2.45 -16.03
C PRO A 109 -8.25 2.31 -16.87
N GLN A 110 -8.97 1.18 -16.74
CA GLN A 110 -10.23 0.99 -17.43
C GLN A 110 -11.27 2.04 -17.00
N PHE A 111 -11.35 2.34 -15.70
CA PHE A 111 -12.18 3.44 -15.22
C PHE A 111 -11.86 4.78 -15.90
N PHE A 112 -10.59 5.18 -15.99
CA PHE A 112 -10.21 6.40 -16.70
C PHE A 112 -10.56 6.33 -18.19
N GLY A 113 -10.33 5.18 -18.82
CA GLY A 113 -10.69 4.96 -20.22
C GLY A 113 -12.17 5.16 -20.49
N GLU A 114 -13.01 4.49 -19.74
CA GLU A 114 -14.47 4.50 -19.92
C GLU A 114 -15.08 5.84 -19.47
N ARG A 115 -14.64 6.39 -18.31
CA ARG A 115 -15.17 7.65 -17.76
C ARG A 115 -14.89 8.87 -18.66
N PHE A 116 -13.81 8.86 -19.43
CA PHE A 116 -13.41 9.98 -20.28
C PHE A 116 -13.45 9.67 -21.79
N GLY A 117 -13.92 8.48 -22.17
CA GLY A 117 -13.93 8.03 -23.56
C GLY A 117 -12.53 8.08 -24.19
N SER A 118 -11.47 7.71 -23.46
CA SER A 118 -10.09 7.95 -23.86
C SER A 118 -9.21 6.70 -23.70
N LYS A 119 -8.97 6.03 -24.81
CA LYS A 119 -8.03 4.89 -24.87
C LYS A 119 -6.61 5.28 -24.45
N SER A 120 -6.16 6.48 -24.79
CA SER A 120 -4.82 6.95 -24.44
C SER A 120 -4.63 7.14 -22.93
N LEU A 121 -5.65 7.64 -22.20
CA LEU A 121 -5.60 7.72 -20.74
C LEU A 121 -5.52 6.33 -20.10
N LYS A 122 -6.27 5.36 -20.62
CA LYS A 122 -6.23 3.97 -20.17
C LYS A 122 -4.83 3.37 -20.30
N ILE A 123 -4.20 3.55 -21.47
CA ILE A 123 -2.83 3.07 -21.75
C ILE A 123 -1.81 3.75 -20.82
N ALA A 124 -1.88 5.08 -20.69
CA ALA A 124 -0.96 5.83 -19.85
C ALA A 124 -1.08 5.42 -18.37
N ALA A 125 -2.31 5.33 -17.85
CA ALA A 125 -2.55 4.86 -16.50
C ALA A 125 -2.02 3.44 -16.26
N SER A 126 -2.21 2.53 -17.23
CA SER A 126 -1.69 1.17 -17.17
C SER A 126 -0.15 1.13 -17.08
N ALA A 127 0.53 1.93 -17.91
CA ALA A 127 1.99 2.03 -17.89
C ALA A 127 2.50 2.62 -16.56
N ILE A 128 1.89 3.69 -16.07
CA ILE A 128 2.25 4.32 -14.79
C ILE A 128 2.10 3.31 -13.64
N ILE A 129 0.98 2.59 -13.57
CA ILE A 129 0.73 1.59 -12.53
C ILE A 129 1.77 0.49 -12.57
N PHE A 130 2.02 -0.11 -13.73
CA PHE A 130 2.99 -1.18 -13.86
C PHE A 130 4.39 -0.74 -13.42
N ILE A 131 4.87 0.40 -13.91
CA ILE A 131 6.21 0.90 -13.63
C ILE A 131 6.38 1.24 -12.14
N PHE A 132 5.46 2.02 -11.57
CA PHE A 132 5.63 2.54 -10.21
C PHE A 132 5.21 1.57 -9.10
N LEU A 133 4.51 0.47 -9.40
CA LEU A 133 4.31 -0.60 -8.43
C LEU A 133 5.57 -1.46 -8.22
N ILE A 134 6.53 -1.48 -9.16
CA ILE A 134 7.77 -2.25 -9.04
C ILE A 134 8.62 -1.77 -7.85
N PRO A 135 8.95 -0.48 -7.67
CA PRO A 135 9.71 0.00 -6.51
C PRO A 135 9.03 -0.32 -5.18
N TYR A 136 7.70 -0.22 -5.12
CA TYR A 136 6.94 -0.58 -3.91
C TYR A 136 7.09 -2.07 -3.59
N THR A 137 6.95 -2.94 -4.58
CA THR A 137 7.12 -4.38 -4.38
C THR A 137 8.56 -4.73 -3.98
N ALA A 138 9.55 -4.08 -4.57
CA ALA A 138 10.95 -4.25 -4.18
C ALA A 138 11.20 -3.83 -2.71
N SER A 139 10.59 -2.74 -2.27
CA SER A 139 10.71 -2.29 -0.87
C SER A 139 10.13 -3.29 0.14
N LEU A 140 9.07 -4.03 -0.26
CA LEU A 140 8.50 -5.10 0.57
C LEU A 140 9.47 -6.27 0.75
N TYR A 141 10.11 -6.71 -0.32
CA TYR A 141 11.13 -7.76 -0.25
C TYR A 141 12.30 -7.32 0.64
N ASN A 142 12.73 -6.06 0.55
CA ASN A 142 13.79 -5.52 1.40
C ASN A 142 13.42 -5.55 2.88
N GLY A 143 12.23 -5.05 3.24
CA GLY A 143 11.76 -5.03 4.63
C GLY A 143 11.63 -6.43 5.23
N LEU A 144 11.08 -7.36 4.44
CA LEU A 144 10.90 -8.74 4.85
C LEU A 144 12.23 -9.46 5.07
N SER A 145 13.17 -9.30 4.13
CA SER A 145 14.47 -9.97 4.19
C SER A 145 15.33 -9.52 5.37
N ARG A 146 15.23 -8.26 5.80
CA ARG A 146 15.93 -7.77 7.00
C ARG A 146 15.45 -8.46 8.26
N LEU A 147 14.14 -8.65 8.40
CA LEU A 147 13.58 -9.38 9.55
C LEU A 147 13.90 -10.88 9.52
N PHE A 148 13.87 -11.48 8.34
CA PHE A 148 14.26 -12.89 8.18
C PHE A 148 15.73 -13.11 8.48
N GLY A 149 16.61 -12.23 8.02
CA GLY A 149 18.03 -12.25 8.36
C GLY A 149 18.24 -12.23 9.88
N MET A 150 17.56 -11.32 10.57
CA MET A 150 17.61 -11.23 12.03
C MET A 150 17.08 -12.50 12.72
N ALA A 151 15.93 -13.03 12.26
CA ALA A 151 15.23 -14.12 12.96
C ALA A 151 15.85 -15.50 12.71
N PHE A 152 16.44 -15.74 11.53
CA PHE A 152 16.90 -17.06 11.07
C PHE A 152 18.37 -17.12 10.68
N ASN A 153 19.05 -16.00 10.57
CA ASN A 153 20.40 -15.89 10.04
C ASN A 153 20.54 -16.50 8.62
N ILE A 154 19.53 -16.25 7.76
CA ILE A 154 19.49 -16.70 6.37
C ILE A 154 19.92 -15.54 5.48
N ASP A 155 20.65 -15.87 4.39
CA ASP A 155 21.07 -14.90 3.38
C ASP A 155 19.86 -14.14 2.80
N TYR A 156 20.01 -12.85 2.66
CA TYR A 156 19.01 -11.93 2.15
C TYR A 156 18.47 -12.35 0.77
N SER A 157 19.34 -12.76 -0.13
CA SER A 157 18.96 -13.14 -1.50
C SER A 157 18.11 -14.40 -1.52
N VAL A 158 18.42 -15.35 -0.63
CA VAL A 158 17.64 -16.59 -0.47
C VAL A 158 16.23 -16.26 0.03
N CYS A 159 16.09 -15.35 1.00
CA CYS A 159 14.79 -14.89 1.48
C CYS A 159 13.94 -14.30 0.37
N ILE A 160 14.49 -13.39 -0.44
CA ILE A 160 13.77 -12.77 -1.56
C ILE A 160 13.24 -13.83 -2.53
N VAL A 161 14.09 -14.78 -2.94
CA VAL A 161 13.69 -15.81 -3.91
C VAL A 161 12.59 -16.71 -3.35
N ILE A 162 12.70 -17.16 -2.10
CA ILE A 162 11.66 -17.98 -1.45
C ILE A 162 10.33 -17.23 -1.41
N MET A 163 10.35 -15.97 -0.97
CA MET A 163 9.13 -15.17 -0.85
C MET A 163 8.48 -14.89 -2.21
N ALA A 164 9.30 -14.62 -3.23
CA ALA A 164 8.82 -14.42 -4.59
C ALA A 164 8.09 -15.67 -5.13
N ILE A 165 8.68 -16.85 -4.97
CA ILE A 165 8.09 -18.13 -5.41
C ILE A 165 6.78 -18.40 -4.65
N LEU A 166 6.76 -18.26 -3.33
CA LEU A 166 5.59 -18.54 -2.51
C LEU A 166 4.43 -17.60 -2.84
N THR A 167 4.71 -16.30 -3.02
CA THR A 167 3.68 -15.34 -3.46
C THR A 167 3.09 -15.73 -4.81
N GLY A 168 3.95 -16.07 -5.77
CA GLY A 168 3.50 -16.49 -7.10
C GLY A 168 2.57 -17.69 -7.06
N ILE A 169 2.89 -18.71 -6.28
CA ILE A 169 2.11 -19.94 -6.20
C ILE A 169 0.65 -19.67 -5.79
N TYR A 170 0.42 -19.01 -4.65
CA TYR A 170 -0.96 -18.88 -4.17
C TYR A 170 -1.76 -17.82 -4.94
N VAL A 171 -1.12 -16.77 -5.45
CA VAL A 171 -1.79 -15.74 -6.27
C VAL A 171 -2.25 -16.33 -7.60
N ILE A 172 -1.37 -17.07 -8.29
CA ILE A 172 -1.69 -17.71 -9.58
C ILE A 172 -2.81 -18.74 -9.42
N ALA A 173 -2.83 -19.49 -8.31
CA ALA A 173 -3.82 -20.51 -8.08
C ALA A 173 -5.23 -19.95 -7.82
N GLY A 174 -5.35 -18.98 -6.91
CA GLY A 174 -6.63 -18.58 -6.34
C GLY A 174 -7.14 -17.17 -6.65
N GLY A 175 -6.32 -16.32 -7.28
CA GLY A 175 -6.71 -14.95 -7.66
C GLY A 175 -7.17 -14.10 -6.47
N TYR A 176 -8.09 -13.16 -6.74
CA TYR A 176 -8.56 -12.18 -5.75
C TYR A 176 -9.24 -12.82 -4.52
N MET A 177 -10.04 -13.87 -4.71
CA MET A 177 -10.75 -14.48 -3.58
C MET A 177 -9.78 -15.16 -2.61
N ALA A 178 -8.76 -15.85 -3.12
CA ALA A 178 -7.72 -16.42 -2.26
C ALA A 178 -6.96 -15.34 -1.49
N THR A 179 -6.64 -14.22 -2.16
CA THR A 179 -5.97 -13.10 -1.48
C THR A 179 -6.85 -12.49 -0.41
N ALA A 180 -8.14 -12.28 -0.65
CA ALA A 180 -9.06 -11.69 0.32
C ALA A 180 -9.24 -12.57 1.57
N ILE A 181 -9.33 -13.89 1.41
CA ILE A 181 -9.40 -14.82 2.55
C ILE A 181 -8.06 -14.87 3.29
N ASN A 182 -6.95 -14.91 2.57
CA ASN A 182 -5.63 -14.86 3.20
C ASN A 182 -5.42 -13.52 3.92
N ASP A 183 -5.84 -12.40 3.35
CA ASP A 183 -5.79 -11.08 3.96
C ASP A 183 -6.58 -11.04 5.27
N PHE A 184 -7.73 -11.71 5.34
CA PHE A 184 -8.51 -11.83 6.56
C PHE A 184 -7.75 -12.60 7.66
N ILE A 185 -7.20 -13.78 7.33
CA ILE A 185 -6.42 -14.60 8.27
C ILE A 185 -5.18 -13.83 8.75
N GLN A 186 -4.46 -13.23 7.81
CA GLN A 186 -3.25 -12.45 8.07
C GLN A 186 -3.56 -11.19 8.89
N GLY A 187 -4.68 -10.53 8.62
CA GLY A 187 -5.11 -9.36 9.37
C GLY A 187 -5.45 -9.67 10.84
N ILE A 188 -6.03 -10.83 11.13
CA ILE A 188 -6.22 -11.29 12.52
C ILE A 188 -4.88 -11.46 13.21
N ILE A 189 -3.91 -12.09 12.54
CA ILE A 189 -2.55 -12.25 13.08
C ILE A 189 -1.91 -10.87 13.34
N MET A 190 -2.10 -9.92 12.43
CA MET A 190 -1.57 -8.57 12.58
C MET A 190 -2.18 -7.82 13.76
N LEU A 191 -3.51 -7.91 13.97
CA LEU A 191 -4.19 -7.26 15.10
C LEU A 191 -3.65 -7.73 16.46
N PHE A 192 -3.58 -9.02 16.66
CA PHE A 192 -3.09 -9.57 17.93
C PHE A 192 -1.57 -9.45 18.06
N GLY A 193 -0.85 -9.68 16.97
CA GLY A 193 0.60 -9.66 16.95
C GLY A 193 1.18 -8.29 17.30
N ILE A 194 0.64 -7.20 16.73
CA ILE A 194 1.15 -5.84 17.00
C ILE A 194 0.94 -5.45 18.46
N VAL A 195 -0.22 -5.77 19.04
CA VAL A 195 -0.52 -5.49 20.45
C VAL A 195 0.42 -6.24 21.37
N ALA A 196 0.65 -7.53 21.10
CA ALA A 196 1.57 -8.36 21.89
C ALA A 196 3.02 -7.86 21.81
N VAL A 197 3.47 -7.44 20.62
CA VAL A 197 4.82 -6.89 20.41
C VAL A 197 5.00 -5.56 21.14
N ILE A 198 4.03 -4.64 21.05
CA ILE A 198 4.06 -3.36 21.77
C ILE A 198 4.14 -3.63 23.29
N ALA A 199 3.26 -4.50 23.81
CA ALA A 199 3.26 -4.83 25.22
C ALA A 199 4.62 -5.39 25.67
N ALA A 200 5.20 -6.32 24.90
CA ALA A 200 6.48 -6.92 25.22
C ALA A 200 7.63 -5.90 25.22
N VAL A 201 7.70 -5.02 24.21
CA VAL A 201 8.72 -3.97 24.12
C VAL A 201 8.58 -2.97 25.27
N LEU A 202 7.37 -2.50 25.60
CA LEU A 202 7.16 -1.59 26.71
C LEU A 202 7.48 -2.24 28.06
N MET A 203 7.09 -3.48 28.26
CA MET A 203 7.39 -4.22 29.50
C MET A 203 8.90 -4.41 29.70
N SER A 204 9.67 -4.63 28.62
CA SER A 204 11.14 -4.73 28.68
C SER A 204 11.81 -3.43 29.11
N LYS A 205 11.12 -2.28 28.97
CA LYS A 205 11.59 -0.95 29.39
C LYS A 205 10.94 -0.47 30.69
N GLY A 206 10.33 -1.36 31.48
CA GLY A 206 9.70 -1.02 32.77
C GLY A 206 8.27 -0.50 32.67
N GLY A 207 7.59 -0.73 31.55
CA GLY A 207 6.23 -0.28 31.26
C GLY A 207 6.16 1.04 30.50
N PHE A 208 4.95 1.45 30.14
CA PHE A 208 4.72 2.63 29.30
C PHE A 208 5.28 3.92 29.89
N THR A 209 5.00 4.19 31.17
CA THR A 209 5.46 5.42 31.84
C THR A 209 6.98 5.49 31.90
N ALA A 210 7.65 4.40 32.29
CA ALA A 210 9.11 4.35 32.34
C ALA A 210 9.75 4.50 30.96
N ALA A 211 9.15 3.87 29.92
CA ALA A 211 9.59 4.03 28.54
C ALA A 211 9.45 5.49 28.06
N LEU A 212 8.34 6.16 28.40
CA LEU A 212 8.10 7.56 28.05
C LEU A 212 9.06 8.52 28.77
N ASP A 213 9.30 8.29 30.07
CA ASP A 213 10.27 9.04 30.87
C ASP A 213 11.71 8.84 30.36
N GLY A 214 12.03 7.61 29.93
CA GLY A 214 13.30 7.31 29.27
C GLY A 214 13.45 8.08 27.96
N LEU A 215 12.41 8.08 27.13
CA LEU A 215 12.38 8.78 25.84
C LEU A 215 12.50 10.30 26.01
N ALA A 216 11.90 10.88 27.07
CA ALA A 216 11.99 12.29 27.39
C ALA A 216 13.41 12.77 27.74
N LYS A 217 14.28 11.85 28.17
CA LYS A 217 15.69 12.16 28.49
C LYS A 217 16.61 12.07 27.27
N VAL A 218 16.14 11.49 26.16
CA VAL A 218 16.96 11.32 24.94
C VAL A 218 17.13 12.66 24.25
N THR A 219 18.39 12.95 23.89
CA THR A 219 18.78 14.06 23.02
C THR A 219 19.64 13.55 21.87
N ASP A 220 19.68 14.26 20.74
CA ASP A 220 20.47 13.89 19.57
C ASP A 220 20.95 15.14 18.84
N GLU A 221 22.26 15.26 18.63
CA GLU A 221 22.85 16.45 17.99
C GLU A 221 22.40 16.63 16.53
N THR A 222 22.04 15.55 15.86
CA THR A 222 21.65 15.58 14.44
C THR A 222 20.16 15.86 14.22
N VAL A 223 19.31 15.62 15.24
CA VAL A 223 17.86 15.79 15.16
C VAL A 223 17.38 16.90 16.10
N SER A 224 17.62 16.78 17.40
CA SER A 224 17.29 17.80 18.39
C SER A 224 18.02 17.59 19.71
N THR A 225 18.64 18.64 20.21
CA THR A 225 19.25 18.67 21.53
C THR A 225 18.27 19.06 22.65
N THR A 226 17.02 19.39 22.32
CA THR A 226 16.00 19.80 23.29
C THR A 226 15.49 18.57 24.06
N PRO A 227 15.63 18.51 25.39
CA PRO A 227 15.08 17.44 26.20
C PRO A 227 13.54 17.35 26.06
N GLY A 228 13.00 16.15 26.07
CA GLY A 228 11.56 15.89 25.99
C GLY A 228 10.97 15.92 24.58
N VAL A 229 11.73 16.35 23.56
CA VAL A 229 11.20 16.48 22.19
C VAL A 229 10.71 15.16 21.61
N PHE A 230 11.40 14.05 21.86
CA PHE A 230 11.02 12.73 21.36
C PHE A 230 9.81 12.11 22.09
N ALA A 231 9.50 12.61 23.29
CA ALA A 231 8.29 12.28 24.05
C ALA A 231 7.16 13.31 23.82
N SER A 232 7.38 14.33 22.99
CA SER A 232 6.44 15.42 22.77
C SER A 232 5.36 15.05 21.74
N PHE A 233 4.26 15.81 21.76
CA PHE A 233 3.11 15.58 20.89
C PHE A 233 3.39 15.86 19.39
N PHE A 234 4.28 16.81 19.08
CA PHE A 234 4.59 17.21 17.71
C PHE A 234 5.99 16.78 17.22
N GLY A 235 6.85 16.30 18.11
CA GLY A 235 8.21 15.88 17.76
C GLY A 235 9.15 17.03 17.40
N ALA A 236 10.30 16.70 16.83
CA ALA A 236 11.36 17.65 16.49
C ALA A 236 11.05 18.47 15.22
N ASP A 237 10.26 17.95 14.30
CA ASP A 237 9.99 18.57 12.99
C ASP A 237 8.54 18.32 12.56
N PRO A 238 7.59 19.12 13.05
CA PRO A 238 6.15 18.95 12.77
C PRO A 238 5.79 19.10 11.30
N LEU A 239 6.51 19.94 10.55
CA LEU A 239 6.23 20.18 9.13
C LEU A 239 6.52 18.94 8.29
N ASN A 240 7.70 18.34 8.44
CA ASN A 240 8.04 17.13 7.73
C ASN A 240 7.20 15.94 8.22
N LEU A 241 6.84 15.88 9.50
CA LEU A 241 5.88 14.89 10.02
C LEU A 241 4.50 15.03 9.34
N MET A 242 4.03 16.25 9.11
CA MET A 242 2.78 16.50 8.37
C MET A 242 2.85 15.95 6.94
N PHE A 243 3.97 16.12 6.23
CA PHE A 243 4.14 15.51 4.90
C PHE A 243 4.12 13.98 4.95
N VAL A 244 4.70 13.36 5.99
CA VAL A 244 4.58 11.91 6.21
C VAL A 244 3.12 11.51 6.37
N VAL A 245 2.35 12.21 7.21
CA VAL A 245 0.91 11.96 7.42
C VAL A 245 0.15 12.09 6.11
N ILE A 246 0.38 13.14 5.33
CA ILE A 246 -0.29 13.36 4.03
C ILE A 246 0.03 12.21 3.08
N LEU A 247 1.30 11.90 2.86
CA LEU A 247 1.71 10.84 1.93
C LEU A 247 1.09 9.50 2.32
N THR A 248 1.23 9.10 3.57
CA THR A 248 0.83 7.76 4.04
C THR A 248 -0.69 7.61 4.19
N SER A 249 -1.41 8.69 4.47
CA SER A 249 -2.86 8.65 4.69
C SER A 249 -3.64 8.97 3.43
N LEU A 250 -3.38 10.11 2.81
CA LEU A 250 -4.12 10.54 1.63
C LEU A 250 -3.71 9.73 0.39
N GLY A 251 -2.46 9.26 0.34
CA GLY A 251 -1.95 8.44 -0.75
C GLY A 251 -2.80 7.21 -1.06
N THR A 252 -3.39 6.58 -0.04
CA THR A 252 -4.25 5.39 -0.20
C THR A 252 -5.42 5.61 -1.16
N TRP A 253 -5.90 6.86 -1.33
CA TRP A 253 -7.03 7.21 -2.20
C TRP A 253 -6.68 7.15 -3.70
N GLY A 254 -5.41 7.28 -4.03
CA GLY A 254 -4.92 7.22 -5.41
C GLY A 254 -4.22 5.92 -5.79
N LEU A 255 -4.08 4.98 -4.85
CA LEU A 255 -3.40 3.72 -5.11
C LEU A 255 -4.35 2.70 -5.75
N PRO A 256 -4.01 2.14 -6.93
CA PRO A 256 -4.91 1.25 -7.68
C PRO A 256 -5.30 -0.01 -6.89
N GLN A 257 -4.38 -0.64 -6.18
CA GLN A 257 -4.64 -1.82 -5.36
C GLN A 257 -5.56 -1.55 -4.17
N MET A 258 -5.58 -0.31 -3.65
CA MET A 258 -6.47 0.10 -2.56
C MET A 258 -7.88 0.35 -3.09
N VAL A 259 -7.97 1.14 -4.15
CA VAL A 259 -9.25 1.52 -4.79
C VAL A 259 -9.96 0.30 -5.36
N GLN A 260 -9.22 -0.70 -5.85
CA GLN A 260 -9.77 -1.97 -6.37
C GLN A 260 -10.62 -2.73 -5.32
N LYS A 261 -10.36 -2.55 -4.03
CA LYS A 261 -11.17 -3.17 -2.97
C LYS A 261 -12.63 -2.68 -2.99
N PHE A 262 -12.83 -1.40 -3.34
CA PHE A 262 -14.18 -0.85 -3.50
C PHE A 262 -14.90 -1.37 -4.76
N TYR A 263 -14.17 -1.83 -5.79
CA TYR A 263 -14.78 -2.46 -6.97
C TYR A 263 -15.35 -3.85 -6.64
N ALA A 264 -14.71 -4.57 -5.72
CA ALA A 264 -15.02 -5.95 -5.39
C ALA A 264 -16.14 -6.13 -4.36
N ILE A 265 -16.46 -5.10 -3.55
CA ILE A 265 -17.44 -5.19 -2.47
C ILE A 265 -18.85 -5.45 -2.99
N LYS A 266 -19.61 -6.33 -2.32
CA LYS A 266 -20.90 -6.83 -2.82
C LYS A 266 -22.01 -5.77 -2.89
N ASP A 267 -22.17 -4.95 -1.85
CA ASP A 267 -23.29 -4.01 -1.73
C ASP A 267 -22.95 -2.76 -0.88
N GLU A 268 -23.89 -1.80 -0.84
CA GLU A 268 -23.73 -0.56 -0.09
C GLU A 268 -23.75 -0.77 1.44
N SER A 269 -24.48 -1.77 1.94
CA SER A 269 -24.56 -2.05 3.39
C SER A 269 -23.22 -2.56 3.90
N SER A 270 -22.52 -3.35 3.08
CA SER A 270 -21.17 -3.86 3.33
C SER A 270 -20.15 -2.72 3.42
N ILE A 271 -20.34 -1.60 2.71
CA ILE A 271 -19.47 -0.43 2.80
C ILE A 271 -19.49 0.16 4.21
N LYS A 272 -20.66 0.32 4.82
CA LYS A 272 -20.78 0.87 6.18
C LYS A 272 -20.08 -0.01 7.23
N LYS A 273 -20.30 -1.34 7.16
CA LYS A 273 -19.63 -2.29 8.05
C LYS A 273 -18.11 -2.27 7.80
N GLY A 274 -17.71 -2.30 6.53
CA GLY A 274 -16.30 -2.27 6.11
C GLY A 274 -15.57 -1.01 6.59
N THR A 275 -16.24 0.16 6.58
CA THR A 275 -15.69 1.41 7.10
C THR A 275 -15.26 1.28 8.56
N ILE A 276 -16.12 0.74 9.42
CA ILE A 276 -15.85 0.60 10.85
C ILE A 276 -14.71 -0.39 11.08
N ILE A 277 -14.80 -1.59 10.47
CA ILE A 277 -13.81 -2.66 10.63
C ILE A 277 -12.44 -2.20 10.16
N SER A 278 -12.35 -1.63 8.97
CA SER A 278 -11.10 -1.16 8.38
C SER A 278 -10.47 0.00 9.18
N THR A 279 -11.28 0.89 9.73
CA THR A 279 -10.78 2.01 10.56
C THR A 279 -10.19 1.52 11.87
N ILE A 280 -10.87 0.59 12.56
CA ILE A 280 -10.33 -0.01 13.79
C ILE A 280 -9.05 -0.78 13.49
N PHE A 281 -9.04 -1.55 12.41
CA PHE A 281 -7.85 -2.25 11.95
C PHE A 281 -6.67 -1.29 11.73
N ALA A 282 -6.88 -0.21 10.98
CA ALA A 282 -5.85 0.78 10.69
C ALA A 282 -5.34 1.47 11.96
N LEU A 283 -6.24 1.80 12.90
CA LEU A 283 -5.84 2.42 14.16
C LEU A 283 -4.94 1.51 15.00
N VAL A 284 -5.31 0.23 15.11
CA VAL A 284 -4.55 -0.74 15.93
C VAL A 284 -3.25 -1.12 15.22
N VAL A 285 -3.29 -1.48 13.94
CA VAL A 285 -2.14 -2.05 13.25
C VAL A 285 -1.18 -0.96 12.76
N ALA A 286 -1.65 0.03 12.01
CA ALA A 286 -0.81 1.13 11.56
C ALA A 286 -0.45 2.06 12.72
N GLY A 287 -1.44 2.47 13.52
CA GLY A 287 -1.23 3.29 14.72
C GLY A 287 -0.24 2.65 15.69
N GLY A 288 -0.44 1.36 15.98
CA GLY A 288 0.43 0.59 16.85
C GLY A 288 1.87 0.48 16.33
N SER A 289 2.05 0.35 15.01
CA SER A 289 3.39 0.24 14.41
C SER A 289 4.19 1.54 14.53
N TYR A 290 3.59 2.67 14.19
CA TYR A 290 4.24 3.97 14.35
C TYR A 290 4.46 4.31 15.83
N PHE A 291 3.52 3.96 16.70
CA PHE A 291 3.66 4.09 18.15
C PHE A 291 4.86 3.27 18.67
N LEU A 292 4.98 2.00 18.27
CA LEU A 292 6.12 1.15 18.62
C LEU A 292 7.44 1.75 18.14
N GLY A 293 7.48 2.21 16.89
CA GLY A 293 8.67 2.85 16.30
C GLY A 293 9.12 4.09 17.08
N GLY A 294 8.19 4.82 17.68
CA GLY A 294 8.46 6.00 18.51
C GLY A 294 9.40 5.74 19.68
N PHE A 295 9.49 4.49 20.15
CA PHE A 295 10.41 4.09 21.22
C PHE A 295 11.78 3.59 20.70
N GLY A 296 12.04 3.63 19.40
CA GLY A 296 13.30 3.17 18.80
C GLY A 296 14.55 3.77 19.41
N ARG A 297 14.47 5.03 19.83
CA ARG A 297 15.60 5.73 20.47
C ARG A 297 16.01 5.20 21.85
N LEU A 298 15.16 4.42 22.50
CA LEU A 298 15.53 3.72 23.75
C LEU A 298 16.53 2.57 23.53
N TYR A 299 16.90 2.31 22.29
CA TYR A 299 17.86 1.30 21.87
C TYR A 299 19.05 1.90 21.12
N SER A 300 19.27 3.22 21.26
CA SER A 300 20.32 3.96 20.55
C SER A 300 21.74 3.47 20.87
N ASP A 301 21.94 2.82 22.02
CA ASP A 301 23.19 2.16 22.41
C ASP A 301 23.54 0.94 21.52
N LYS A 302 22.57 0.37 20.83
CA LYS A 302 22.70 -0.84 19.99
C LYS A 302 22.46 -0.57 18.50
N ILE A 303 21.96 0.61 18.16
CA ILE A 303 21.57 0.98 16.81
C ILE A 303 22.53 2.02 16.24
N ASP A 304 23.34 1.63 15.27
CA ASP A 304 24.15 2.55 14.48
C ASP A 304 23.44 2.82 13.13
N VAL A 305 22.67 3.91 13.10
CA VAL A 305 21.92 4.30 11.88
C VAL A 305 22.88 4.74 10.77
N LYS A 306 24.07 5.27 11.10
CA LYS A 306 25.05 5.70 10.08
C LYS A 306 25.66 4.50 9.35
N ALA A 307 25.94 3.42 10.09
CA ALA A 307 26.52 2.20 9.52
C ALA A 307 25.46 1.27 8.89
N ASN A 308 24.29 1.12 9.53
CA ASN A 308 23.30 0.08 9.19
C ASN A 308 22.01 0.62 8.55
N GLY A 309 21.85 1.96 8.48
CA GLY A 309 20.65 2.61 7.96
C GLY A 309 19.43 2.54 8.90
N PHE A 310 18.39 3.30 8.58
CA PHE A 310 17.15 3.35 9.36
C PHE A 310 16.38 2.02 9.39
N ASP A 311 16.55 1.19 8.38
CA ASP A 311 15.86 -0.11 8.27
C ASP A 311 16.38 -1.15 9.28
N SER A 312 17.47 -0.86 10.01
CA SER A 312 17.99 -1.69 11.09
C SER A 312 17.29 -1.45 12.44
N ILE A 313 16.57 -0.34 12.61
CA ILE A 313 16.02 0.09 13.90
C ILE A 313 15.04 -0.94 14.47
N ILE A 314 13.98 -1.24 13.75
CA ILE A 314 12.97 -2.19 14.22
C ILE A 314 13.52 -3.61 14.41
N PRO A 315 14.28 -4.19 13.45
CA PRO A 315 14.91 -5.50 13.68
C PRO A 315 15.77 -5.53 14.94
N THR A 316 16.57 -4.49 15.21
CA THR A 316 17.42 -4.43 16.42
C THR A 316 16.58 -4.33 17.70
N MET A 317 15.54 -3.47 17.73
CA MET A 317 14.61 -3.42 18.87
C MET A 317 13.99 -4.78 19.18
N LEU A 318 13.58 -5.52 18.16
CA LEU A 318 12.85 -6.77 18.31
C LEU A 318 13.77 -7.97 18.55
N SER A 319 15.06 -7.88 18.24
CA SER A 319 16.04 -8.96 18.47
C SER A 319 16.23 -9.28 19.96
N GLU A 320 15.89 -8.36 20.86
CA GLU A 320 15.95 -8.55 22.32
C GLU A 320 14.76 -9.31 22.90
N LEU A 321 13.73 -9.57 22.10
CA LEU A 321 12.55 -10.29 22.54
C LEU A 321 12.85 -11.79 22.71
N SER A 322 12.05 -12.46 23.55
CA SER A 322 12.13 -13.91 23.72
C SER A 322 11.86 -14.66 22.40
N ALA A 323 12.39 -15.87 22.26
CA ALA A 323 12.25 -16.66 21.03
C ALA A 323 10.79 -16.86 20.55
N PRO A 324 9.78 -17.09 21.43
CA PRO A 324 8.38 -17.13 21.00
C PRO A 324 7.87 -15.81 20.45
N LEU A 325 8.28 -14.67 21.03
CA LEU A 325 7.89 -13.34 20.56
C LEU A 325 8.56 -13.01 19.22
N ILE A 326 9.81 -13.39 19.00
CA ILE A 326 10.47 -13.26 17.70
C ILE A 326 9.72 -14.08 16.64
N ALA A 327 9.26 -15.30 16.98
CA ALA A 327 8.45 -16.09 16.06
C ALA A 327 7.12 -15.40 15.71
N LEU A 328 6.46 -14.79 16.70
CA LEU A 328 5.26 -13.97 16.48
C LEU A 328 5.53 -12.77 15.57
N VAL A 329 6.64 -12.04 15.79
CA VAL A 329 7.06 -10.92 14.95
C VAL A 329 7.25 -11.37 13.50
N VAL A 330 7.92 -12.50 13.29
CA VAL A 330 8.15 -13.04 11.93
C VAL A 330 6.83 -13.29 11.22
N ILE A 331 5.86 -13.93 11.89
CA ILE A 331 4.54 -14.20 11.29
C ILE A 331 3.74 -12.92 11.07
N LEU A 332 3.80 -11.96 12.00
CA LEU A 332 3.17 -10.65 11.83
C LEU A 332 3.67 -9.94 10.57
N VAL A 333 4.99 -9.89 10.38
CA VAL A 333 5.58 -9.20 9.23
C VAL A 333 5.42 -9.97 7.92
N LEU A 334 5.45 -11.31 7.99
CA LEU A 334 5.05 -12.15 6.85
C LEU A 334 3.60 -11.86 6.44
N SER A 335 2.69 -11.86 7.39
CA SER A 335 1.28 -11.56 7.15
C SER A 335 1.12 -10.21 6.49
N ALA A 336 1.75 -9.18 7.05
CA ALA A 336 1.73 -7.82 6.53
C ALA A 336 2.29 -7.70 5.10
N SER A 337 3.36 -8.42 4.81
CA SER A 337 4.03 -8.32 3.50
C SER A 337 3.33 -9.14 2.42
N MET A 338 2.90 -10.36 2.76
CA MET A 338 2.28 -11.26 1.78
C MET A 338 0.92 -10.74 1.31
N SER A 339 0.12 -10.12 2.20
CA SER A 339 -1.15 -9.48 1.85
C SER A 339 -0.95 -8.32 0.89
N THR A 340 0.03 -7.46 1.17
CA THR A 340 0.34 -6.34 0.28
C THR A 340 0.90 -6.82 -1.05
N LEU A 341 1.87 -7.76 -1.05
CA LEU A 341 2.46 -8.34 -2.26
C LEU A 341 1.41 -8.91 -3.20
N SER A 342 0.47 -9.71 -2.70
CA SER A 342 -0.59 -10.29 -3.53
C SER A 342 -1.48 -9.24 -4.18
N SER A 343 -1.82 -8.18 -3.44
CA SER A 343 -2.62 -7.07 -3.95
C SER A 343 -1.90 -6.29 -5.06
N LEU A 344 -0.60 -6.00 -4.89
CA LEU A 344 0.22 -5.30 -5.89
C LEU A 344 0.38 -6.13 -7.16
N VAL A 345 0.64 -7.42 -7.00
CA VAL A 345 0.84 -8.36 -8.11
C VAL A 345 -0.43 -8.51 -8.94
N ILE A 346 -1.60 -8.66 -8.30
CA ILE A 346 -2.89 -8.74 -9.02
C ILE A 346 -3.18 -7.42 -9.73
N ALA A 347 -3.05 -6.28 -9.06
CA ALA A 347 -3.31 -4.97 -9.65
C ALA A 347 -2.41 -4.68 -10.86
N SER A 348 -1.11 -4.96 -10.75
CA SER A 348 -0.15 -4.73 -11.83
C SER A 348 -0.38 -5.65 -13.03
N SER A 349 -0.54 -6.97 -12.80
CA SER A 349 -0.68 -7.96 -13.86
C SER A 349 -2.02 -7.87 -14.59
N SER A 350 -3.12 -7.62 -13.86
CA SER A 350 -4.44 -7.42 -14.47
C SER A 350 -4.48 -6.15 -15.32
N THR A 351 -3.93 -5.05 -14.82
CA THR A 351 -3.84 -3.78 -15.53
C THR A 351 -3.06 -3.93 -16.84
N LEU A 352 -1.89 -4.58 -16.82
CA LEU A 352 -1.08 -4.76 -18.02
C LEU A 352 -1.78 -5.65 -19.05
N THR A 353 -2.49 -6.70 -18.61
CA THR A 353 -3.21 -7.60 -19.51
C THR A 353 -4.47 -6.95 -20.09
N ILE A 354 -5.34 -6.42 -19.22
CA ILE A 354 -6.67 -5.94 -19.61
C ILE A 354 -6.55 -4.61 -20.37
N ASP A 355 -5.72 -3.69 -19.86
CA ASP A 355 -5.72 -2.30 -20.30
C ASP A 355 -4.66 -2.00 -21.36
N PHE A 356 -3.58 -2.78 -21.39
CA PHE A 356 -2.52 -2.58 -22.38
C PHE A 356 -2.51 -3.66 -23.45
N LEU A 357 -2.39 -4.96 -23.10
CA LEU A 357 -2.18 -6.04 -24.05
C LEU A 357 -3.42 -6.31 -24.90
N LYS A 358 -4.60 -6.50 -24.26
CA LYS A 358 -5.85 -6.85 -24.92
C LYS A 358 -6.29 -5.84 -25.98
N ASP A 359 -6.23 -4.56 -25.64
CA ASP A 359 -6.80 -3.51 -26.51
C ASP A 359 -5.81 -2.96 -27.56
N ASN A 360 -4.50 -3.18 -27.37
CA ASN A 360 -3.49 -2.56 -28.22
C ASN A 360 -2.67 -3.55 -29.06
N ILE A 361 -2.39 -4.75 -28.52
CA ILE A 361 -1.50 -5.71 -29.17
C ILE A 361 -2.30 -6.90 -29.72
N VAL A 362 -3.20 -7.48 -28.92
CA VAL A 362 -3.96 -8.68 -29.28
C VAL A 362 -5.46 -8.39 -29.28
N LYS A 363 -5.96 -7.79 -30.37
CA LYS A 363 -7.35 -7.29 -30.50
C LYS A 363 -8.45 -8.33 -30.32
N LYS A 364 -8.18 -9.62 -30.45
CA LYS A 364 -9.15 -10.74 -30.26
C LYS A 364 -8.62 -11.72 -29.23
N MET A 365 -8.45 -11.27 -27.99
CA MET A 365 -8.02 -12.12 -26.89
C MET A 365 -9.25 -12.71 -26.20
N ASP A 366 -9.42 -14.03 -26.30
CA ASP A 366 -10.44 -14.75 -25.56
C ASP A 366 -10.14 -14.72 -24.03
N GLU A 367 -11.14 -15.04 -23.23
CA GLU A 367 -11.05 -14.94 -21.78
C GLU A 367 -9.99 -15.88 -21.18
N LYS A 368 -9.82 -17.08 -21.76
CA LYS A 368 -8.79 -18.03 -21.33
C LYS A 368 -7.38 -17.48 -21.57
N LYS A 369 -7.15 -16.84 -22.73
CA LYS A 369 -5.88 -16.20 -23.06
C LYS A 369 -5.63 -14.98 -22.18
N GLN A 370 -6.67 -14.18 -21.86
CA GLN A 370 -6.54 -13.08 -20.90
C GLN A 370 -6.09 -13.59 -19.53
N LEU A 371 -6.75 -14.63 -19.00
CA LEU A 371 -6.41 -15.21 -17.71
C LEU A 371 -4.99 -15.80 -17.69
N LEU A 372 -4.60 -16.50 -18.77
CA LEU A 372 -3.22 -17.00 -18.92
C LEU A 372 -2.21 -15.85 -18.94
N SER A 373 -2.49 -14.77 -19.68
CA SER A 373 -1.62 -13.61 -19.75
C SER A 373 -1.47 -12.91 -18.40
N ILE A 374 -2.57 -12.77 -17.63
CA ILE A 374 -2.50 -12.24 -16.26
C ILE A 374 -1.54 -13.09 -15.43
N ARG A 375 -1.65 -14.41 -15.45
CA ARG A 375 -0.77 -15.33 -14.71
C ARG A 375 0.70 -15.22 -15.15
N ILE A 376 0.97 -15.05 -16.43
CA ILE A 376 2.32 -14.83 -16.95
C ILE A 376 2.87 -13.49 -16.43
N PHE A 377 2.08 -12.41 -16.49
CA PHE A 377 2.51 -11.10 -15.98
C PHE A 377 2.67 -11.07 -14.45
N VAL A 378 1.95 -11.91 -13.70
CA VAL A 378 2.24 -12.15 -12.27
C VAL A 378 3.68 -12.60 -12.07
N VAL A 379 4.12 -13.61 -12.84
CA VAL A 379 5.50 -14.12 -12.75
C VAL A 379 6.52 -13.06 -13.17
N ILE A 380 6.28 -12.36 -14.28
CA ILE A 380 7.17 -11.32 -14.81
C ILE A 380 7.30 -10.17 -13.79
N PHE A 381 6.19 -9.68 -13.24
CA PHE A 381 6.19 -8.59 -12.26
C PHE A 381 6.93 -8.97 -10.99
N ILE A 382 6.69 -10.16 -10.45
CA ILE A 382 7.40 -10.69 -9.28
C ILE A 382 8.90 -10.77 -9.56
N ALA A 383 9.30 -11.33 -10.72
CA ALA A 383 10.71 -11.47 -11.09
C ALA A 383 11.43 -10.12 -11.20
N ILE A 384 10.84 -9.14 -11.89
CA ILE A 384 11.42 -7.79 -12.03
C ILE A 384 11.56 -7.12 -10.65
N SER A 385 10.54 -7.21 -9.80
CA SER A 385 10.55 -6.62 -8.46
C SER A 385 11.60 -7.27 -7.55
N ALA A 386 11.75 -8.60 -7.62
CA ALA A 386 12.77 -9.33 -6.87
C ALA A 386 14.19 -8.98 -7.34
N ILE A 387 14.42 -8.88 -8.66
CA ILE A 387 15.69 -8.44 -9.22
C ILE A 387 16.04 -7.02 -8.74
N LEU A 388 15.09 -6.08 -8.79
CA LEU A 388 15.29 -4.73 -8.30
C LEU A 388 15.67 -4.72 -6.81
N ALA A 389 15.00 -5.54 -5.99
CA ALA A 389 15.32 -5.67 -4.57
C ALA A 389 16.74 -6.20 -4.34
N LEU A 390 17.19 -7.18 -5.13
CA LEU A 390 18.55 -7.72 -5.07
C LEU A 390 19.61 -6.70 -5.51
N VAL A 391 19.35 -5.94 -6.57
CA VAL A 391 20.25 -4.87 -7.04
C VAL A 391 20.37 -3.78 -5.99
N GLN A 392 19.27 -3.35 -5.41
CA GLN A 392 19.22 -2.33 -4.37
C GLN A 392 20.00 -2.76 -3.11
N TYR A 393 19.85 -3.99 -2.67
CA TYR A 393 20.58 -4.51 -1.51
C TYR A 393 22.10 -4.41 -1.68
N LYS A 394 22.61 -4.68 -2.90
CA LYS A 394 24.03 -4.61 -3.21
C LYS A 394 24.56 -3.17 -3.34
N SER A 395 23.71 -2.23 -3.76
CA SER A 395 24.14 -0.85 -4.06
C SER A 395 24.04 0.12 -2.89
N SER A 396 23.32 -0.22 -1.82
CA SER A 396 23.09 0.63 -0.62
C SER A 396 22.49 2.03 -0.92
N VAL A 397 21.93 2.23 -2.12
CA VAL A 397 21.61 3.58 -2.66
C VAL A 397 20.30 4.16 -2.11
N THR A 398 19.34 3.33 -1.68
CA THR A 398 18.03 3.82 -1.22
C THR A 398 17.49 3.02 -0.04
N PHE A 399 16.91 3.73 0.93
CA PHE A 399 16.18 3.11 2.06
C PHE A 399 14.79 2.63 1.62
N ILE A 400 14.24 1.66 2.35
CA ILE A 400 12.89 1.10 2.11
C ILE A 400 11.82 2.21 2.00
N ALA A 401 11.86 3.17 2.92
CA ALA A 401 10.90 4.28 2.96
C ALA A 401 10.96 5.19 1.72
N GLN A 402 12.13 5.36 1.10
CA GLN A 402 12.29 6.18 -0.10
C GLN A 402 11.66 5.50 -1.32
N LEU A 403 11.88 4.20 -1.52
CA LEU A 403 11.25 3.46 -2.62
C LEU A 403 9.73 3.50 -2.57
N MET A 404 9.17 3.32 -1.38
CA MET A 404 7.72 3.45 -1.20
C MET A 404 7.27 4.89 -1.45
N GLY A 405 8.02 5.89 -0.97
CA GLY A 405 7.74 7.30 -1.21
C GLY A 405 7.67 7.66 -2.70
N ILE A 406 8.63 7.16 -3.49
CA ILE A 406 8.66 7.33 -4.95
C ILE A 406 7.43 6.70 -5.59
N SER A 407 7.12 5.46 -5.24
CA SER A 407 5.97 4.75 -5.79
C SER A 407 4.64 5.42 -5.43
N TRP A 408 4.42 5.68 -4.16
CA TRP A 408 3.18 6.30 -3.69
C TRP A 408 3.02 7.73 -4.18
N GLY A 409 4.11 8.50 -4.18
CA GLY A 409 4.14 9.85 -4.72
C GLY A 409 3.75 9.90 -6.20
N ALA A 410 4.30 9.01 -7.02
CA ALA A 410 3.98 8.94 -8.43
C ALA A 410 2.54 8.48 -8.69
N LEU A 411 2.11 7.37 -8.06
CA LEU A 411 0.78 6.80 -8.28
C LEU A 411 -0.32 7.72 -7.73
N ALA A 412 -0.23 8.11 -6.46
CA ALA A 412 -1.26 8.96 -5.87
C ALA A 412 -1.17 10.40 -6.38
N GLY A 413 0.03 10.93 -6.66
CA GLY A 413 0.20 12.22 -7.33
C GLY A 413 -0.43 12.27 -8.71
N ALA A 414 -0.37 11.17 -9.47
CA ALA A 414 -1.01 11.08 -10.78
C ALA A 414 -2.53 10.86 -10.66
N PHE A 415 -2.99 9.94 -9.80
CA PHE A 415 -4.35 9.40 -9.87
C PHE A 415 -5.33 9.95 -8.85
N LEU A 416 -4.88 10.36 -7.64
CA LEU A 416 -5.77 10.71 -6.54
C LEU A 416 -6.77 11.81 -6.92
N ALA A 417 -6.27 12.96 -7.37
CA ALA A 417 -7.13 14.10 -7.69
C ALA A 417 -8.04 13.80 -8.91
N PRO A 418 -7.54 13.35 -10.06
CA PRO A 418 -8.41 13.09 -11.21
C PRO A 418 -9.41 11.95 -10.94
N PHE A 419 -9.06 10.95 -10.13
CA PHE A 419 -9.99 9.89 -9.74
C PHE A 419 -11.13 10.43 -8.87
N LEU A 420 -10.80 11.19 -7.82
CA LEU A 420 -11.79 11.81 -6.95
C LEU A 420 -12.72 12.75 -7.73
N TYR A 421 -12.17 13.65 -8.52
CA TYR A 421 -12.98 14.58 -9.32
C TYR A 421 -13.80 13.85 -10.40
N ALA A 422 -13.29 12.77 -10.99
CA ALA A 422 -14.06 11.95 -11.94
C ALA A 422 -15.32 11.34 -11.32
N LEU A 423 -15.29 10.98 -10.02
CA LEU A 423 -16.41 10.42 -9.29
C LEU A 423 -17.45 11.48 -8.86
N TYR A 424 -17.02 12.73 -8.64
CA TYR A 424 -17.86 13.75 -8.01
C TYR A 424 -18.20 14.92 -8.91
N TRP A 425 -17.33 15.28 -9.85
CA TRP A 425 -17.45 16.50 -10.62
C TRP A 425 -17.61 16.24 -12.12
N LYS A 426 -18.79 16.57 -12.64
CA LYS A 426 -19.15 16.35 -14.04
C LYS A 426 -18.26 17.09 -15.04
N LYS A 427 -17.65 18.23 -14.62
CA LYS A 427 -16.82 19.09 -15.50
C LYS A 427 -15.36 18.65 -15.62
N THR A 428 -14.95 17.59 -14.93
CA THR A 428 -13.59 17.05 -15.03
C THR A 428 -13.29 16.63 -16.47
N THR A 429 -12.17 17.11 -17.03
CA THR A 429 -11.78 16.87 -18.43
C THR A 429 -10.68 15.84 -18.57
N LYS A 430 -10.59 15.19 -19.73
CA LYS A 430 -9.48 14.28 -20.04
C LYS A 430 -8.11 15.00 -20.05
N ALA A 431 -8.08 16.28 -20.44
CA ALA A 431 -6.87 17.09 -20.41
C ALA A 431 -6.34 17.28 -19.00
N ALA A 432 -7.25 17.51 -18.01
CA ALA A 432 -6.89 17.61 -16.60
C ALA A 432 -6.30 16.31 -16.06
N CYS A 433 -6.83 15.16 -16.47
CA CYS A 433 -6.25 13.86 -16.13
C CYS A 433 -4.83 13.71 -16.68
N TRP A 434 -4.60 14.07 -17.94
CA TRP A 434 -3.27 14.03 -18.54
C TRP A 434 -2.27 14.93 -17.81
N VAL A 435 -2.66 16.17 -17.49
CA VAL A 435 -1.79 17.09 -16.76
C VAL A 435 -1.46 16.54 -15.36
N SER A 436 -2.44 15.94 -14.66
CA SER A 436 -2.19 15.30 -13.36
C SER A 436 -1.25 14.11 -13.46
N PHE A 437 -1.42 13.25 -14.49
CA PHE A 437 -0.54 12.11 -14.73
C PHE A 437 0.91 12.54 -14.95
N VAL A 438 1.11 13.54 -15.82
CA VAL A 438 2.45 14.07 -16.14
C VAL A 438 3.04 14.80 -14.94
N PHE A 439 2.25 15.61 -14.24
CA PHE A 439 2.69 16.36 -13.06
C PHE A 439 3.13 15.42 -11.93
N GLY A 440 2.26 14.49 -11.52
CA GLY A 440 2.55 13.59 -10.40
C GLY A 440 3.75 12.67 -10.67
N THR A 441 3.76 12.00 -11.83
CA THR A 441 4.88 11.12 -12.22
C THR A 441 6.15 11.92 -12.52
N GLY A 442 6.03 13.06 -13.21
CA GLY A 442 7.15 13.90 -13.58
C GLY A 442 7.91 14.44 -12.37
N LEU A 443 7.20 14.97 -11.36
CA LEU A 443 7.83 15.43 -10.12
C LEU A 443 8.63 14.31 -9.44
N MET A 444 8.08 13.11 -9.36
CA MET A 444 8.76 11.99 -8.71
C MET A 444 9.95 11.49 -9.51
N VAL A 445 9.89 11.52 -10.85
CA VAL A 445 11.05 11.20 -11.71
C VAL A 445 12.16 12.23 -11.54
N VAL A 446 11.82 13.52 -11.48
CA VAL A 446 12.79 14.60 -11.26
C VAL A 446 13.46 14.49 -9.89
N ASP A 447 12.68 14.21 -8.83
CA ASP A 447 13.21 13.95 -7.49
C ASP A 447 14.13 12.72 -7.48
N LEU A 448 13.73 11.62 -8.11
CA LEU A 448 14.55 10.42 -8.23
C LEU A 448 15.88 10.68 -8.94
N ILE A 449 15.86 11.40 -10.07
CA ILE A 449 17.09 11.76 -10.80
C ILE A 449 17.99 12.64 -9.92
N GLY A 450 17.42 13.63 -9.21
CA GLY A 450 18.15 14.48 -8.28
C GLY A 450 18.85 13.67 -7.18
N ASN A 451 18.11 12.73 -6.58
CA ASN A 451 18.66 11.85 -5.53
C ASN A 451 19.75 10.89 -6.04
N LEU A 452 19.63 10.40 -7.28
CA LEU A 452 20.63 9.49 -7.87
C LEU A 452 21.89 10.22 -8.36
N THR A 453 21.76 11.44 -8.88
CA THR A 453 22.87 12.19 -9.46
C THR A 453 23.53 13.16 -8.50
N GLY A 454 22.89 13.47 -7.37
CA GLY A 454 23.29 14.53 -6.44
C GLY A 454 23.01 15.95 -6.97
N HIS A 455 22.36 16.08 -8.14
CA HIS A 455 21.99 17.37 -8.75
C HIS A 455 20.50 17.63 -8.60
N HIS A 456 20.12 18.35 -7.54
CA HIS A 456 18.74 18.67 -7.25
C HIS A 456 18.32 19.98 -7.91
N ILE A 457 17.33 19.92 -8.81
CA ILE A 457 16.68 21.11 -9.41
C ILE A 457 15.41 21.52 -8.66
N LEU A 458 14.86 20.62 -7.80
CA LEU A 458 13.70 20.92 -6.97
C LEU A 458 14.12 21.70 -5.69
N PRO A 459 13.21 22.53 -5.14
CA PRO A 459 13.43 23.19 -3.86
C PRO A 459 13.75 22.17 -2.75
N THR A 460 14.54 22.58 -1.75
CA THR A 460 15.02 21.70 -0.67
C THR A 460 13.90 20.91 0.02
N ILE A 461 12.74 21.54 0.22
CA ILE A 461 11.57 20.87 0.81
C ILE A 461 11.03 19.70 -0.02
N MET A 462 11.30 19.70 -1.34
CA MET A 462 10.85 18.66 -2.28
C MET A 462 11.93 17.63 -2.62
N GLN A 463 13.12 17.70 -2.03
CA GLN A 463 14.23 16.77 -2.28
C GLN A 463 14.10 15.45 -1.52
N SER A 464 13.04 15.29 -0.74
CA SER A 464 12.65 14.02 -0.13
C SER A 464 11.49 13.43 -0.91
N PRO A 465 11.55 12.14 -1.33
CA PRO A 465 10.44 11.47 -2.01
C PRO A 465 9.10 11.54 -1.25
N ILE A 466 9.16 11.62 0.08
CA ILE A 466 7.98 11.74 0.94
C ILE A 466 7.32 13.11 0.77
N ASN A 467 8.11 14.18 0.90
CA ASN A 467 7.60 15.54 0.76
C ASN A 467 7.18 15.84 -0.69
N CYS A 468 8.01 15.43 -1.65
CA CYS A 468 7.72 15.56 -3.07
C CYS A 468 6.41 14.87 -3.43
N GLY A 469 6.20 13.63 -2.98
CA GLY A 469 4.97 12.88 -3.20
C GLY A 469 3.75 13.53 -2.55
N ALA A 470 3.86 14.02 -1.32
CA ALA A 470 2.76 14.75 -0.67
C ALA A 470 2.40 16.03 -1.43
N ILE A 471 3.40 16.79 -1.89
CA ILE A 471 3.19 18.01 -2.69
C ILE A 471 2.58 17.66 -4.05
N ALA A 472 3.00 16.55 -4.69
CA ALA A 472 2.40 16.08 -5.93
C ALA A 472 0.90 15.77 -5.77
N MET A 473 0.51 15.12 -4.68
CA MET A 473 -0.90 14.84 -4.36
C MET A 473 -1.71 16.13 -4.15
N LEU A 474 -1.21 17.04 -3.31
CA LEU A 474 -1.86 18.31 -3.02
C LEU A 474 -1.95 19.21 -4.26
N GLY A 475 -0.88 19.25 -5.06
CA GLY A 475 -0.84 19.97 -6.33
C GLY A 475 -1.90 19.47 -7.32
N GLY A 476 -2.14 18.17 -7.37
CA GLY A 476 -3.20 17.57 -8.18
C GLY A 476 -4.59 18.13 -7.87
N PHE A 477 -4.91 18.36 -6.59
CA PHE A 477 -6.21 18.96 -6.19
C PHE A 477 -6.40 20.39 -6.69
N VAL A 478 -5.32 21.10 -6.93
CA VAL A 478 -5.37 22.47 -7.49
C VAL A 478 -5.34 22.43 -9.02
N ILE A 479 -4.46 21.63 -9.60
CA ILE A 479 -4.22 21.55 -11.04
C ILE A 479 -5.45 21.00 -11.79
N VAL A 480 -6.05 19.91 -11.29
CA VAL A 480 -7.18 19.24 -11.98
C VAL A 480 -8.37 20.19 -12.15
N PRO A 481 -8.86 20.91 -11.12
CA PRO A 481 -9.94 21.89 -11.32
C PRO A 481 -9.56 23.02 -12.26
N ILE A 482 -8.38 23.62 -12.11
CA ILE A 482 -7.94 24.73 -12.96
C ILE A 482 -7.94 24.30 -14.43
N VAL A 483 -7.27 23.19 -14.74
CA VAL A 483 -7.18 22.69 -16.13
C VAL A 483 -8.56 22.30 -16.65
N SER A 484 -9.42 21.71 -15.82
CA SER A 484 -10.79 21.37 -16.25
C SER A 484 -11.65 22.58 -16.57
N LEU A 485 -11.41 23.73 -15.94
CA LEU A 485 -12.16 24.97 -16.20
C LEU A 485 -11.71 25.68 -17.47
N VAL A 486 -10.41 25.55 -17.84
CA VAL A 486 -9.82 26.24 -19.00
C VAL A 486 -9.73 25.39 -20.27
N THR A 487 -10.07 24.10 -20.18
CA THR A 487 -10.06 23.17 -21.32
C THR A 487 -11.47 22.87 -21.82
N PRO A 488 -11.62 22.39 -23.08
CA PRO A 488 -12.93 22.07 -23.64
C PRO A 488 -13.72 21.13 -22.74
N LYS A 489 -14.98 21.49 -22.49
CA LYS A 489 -15.89 20.69 -21.64
C LYS A 489 -16.14 19.34 -22.30
N PRO A 490 -16.30 18.26 -21.49
CA PRO A 490 -16.70 16.97 -22.00
C PRO A 490 -18.13 17.02 -22.57
N ASP A 491 -18.47 16.08 -23.45
CA ASP A 491 -19.81 15.96 -24.01
C ASP A 491 -20.85 15.81 -22.90
N SER A 492 -21.87 16.68 -22.93
CA SER A 492 -22.85 16.75 -21.83
C SER A 492 -23.72 15.50 -21.75
N LYS A 493 -24.10 14.90 -22.90
CA LYS A 493 -24.92 13.70 -22.95
C LYS A 493 -24.16 12.50 -22.38
N PHE A 494 -22.93 12.31 -22.83
CA PHE A 494 -22.05 11.26 -22.32
C PHE A 494 -21.83 11.38 -20.80
N VAL A 495 -21.62 12.59 -20.28
CA VAL A 495 -21.44 12.84 -18.86
C VAL A 495 -22.71 12.55 -18.06
N GLU A 496 -23.89 12.98 -18.56
CA GLU A 496 -25.17 12.71 -17.90
C GLU A 496 -25.45 11.19 -17.83
N GLU A 497 -25.24 10.47 -18.92
CA GLU A 497 -25.36 9.01 -18.96
C GLU A 497 -24.41 8.33 -17.94
N THR A 498 -23.15 8.77 -17.88
CA THR A 498 -22.17 8.24 -16.91
C THR A 498 -22.59 8.48 -15.46
N PHE A 499 -23.15 9.65 -15.15
CA PHE A 499 -23.57 10.00 -13.78
C PHE A 499 -25.00 9.55 -13.43
N ALA A 500 -25.76 9.02 -14.39
CA ALA A 500 -27.11 8.50 -14.16
C ALA A 500 -27.10 7.35 -13.12
N CYS A 501 -26.02 6.58 -13.07
CA CYS A 501 -25.83 5.48 -12.13
C CYS A 501 -26.02 5.87 -10.65
N TYR A 502 -25.82 7.12 -10.28
CA TYR A 502 -26.02 7.56 -8.90
C TYR A 502 -27.49 7.86 -8.56
N LYS A 503 -28.39 7.94 -9.54
CA LYS A 503 -29.82 8.18 -9.38
C LYS A 503 -30.64 6.89 -9.30
N GLU A 504 -30.10 5.79 -9.85
CA GLU A 504 -30.75 4.49 -9.89
C GLU A 504 -30.37 3.66 -8.65
N LYS A 505 -31.34 2.94 -8.08
CA LYS A 505 -31.04 1.89 -7.11
C LYS A 505 -30.60 0.66 -7.90
N HIS A 506 -29.30 0.41 -7.96
CA HIS A 506 -28.80 -0.83 -8.53
C HIS A 506 -28.97 -1.96 -7.51
N GLU A 507 -29.95 -2.82 -7.72
CA GLU A 507 -29.98 -4.16 -7.13
C GLU A 507 -28.99 -5.02 -7.92
N VAL A 508 -27.96 -5.50 -7.25
CA VAL A 508 -27.01 -6.47 -7.83
C VAL A 508 -27.64 -7.84 -7.71
N GLU A 509 -27.78 -8.59 -8.80
CA GLU A 509 -28.04 -10.04 -8.72
C GLU A 509 -26.93 -10.68 -7.87
N GLN A 510 -27.36 -11.32 -6.78
CA GLN A 510 -26.44 -11.85 -5.78
C GLN A 510 -26.29 -13.36 -5.99
N ASP A 511 -25.10 -13.79 -6.39
CA ASP A 511 -24.61 -15.11 -6.01
C ASP A 511 -24.27 -15.13 -4.51
N ILE A 512 -24.20 -16.30 -3.90
CA ILE A 512 -23.96 -16.46 -2.45
C ILE A 512 -22.68 -15.70 -2.05
N ALA A 513 -22.81 -14.67 -1.23
CA ALA A 513 -21.69 -13.85 -0.78
C ALA A 513 -20.78 -14.64 0.19
N LEU A 514 -19.47 -14.51 0.00
CA LEU A 514 -18.46 -15.03 0.92
C LEU A 514 -18.04 -13.94 1.90
N GLY A 515 -18.08 -14.23 3.20
CA GLY A 515 -17.58 -13.31 4.24
C GLY A 515 -18.66 -12.41 4.87
N ASP A 516 -19.87 -12.89 5.01
CA ASP A 516 -20.92 -12.27 5.82
C ASP A 516 -20.74 -12.50 7.32
#